data_c42fe81ab48aab5188f3065fcba246eb
#
_entry.id   c42fe81ab48aab5188f3065fcba246eb
#
_cell.length_a   1.000
_cell.length_b   1.000
_cell.length_c   1.000
_cell.angle_alpha   90.00
_cell.angle_beta   90.00
_cell.angle_gamma   90.00
#
_symmetry.space_group_name_H-M   'P 1'
#
loop_
_entity.id
_entity.type
_entity.pdbx_description
1 polymer ?
#
loop_
_entity_poly.entity_id
_entity_poly.type
_entity_poly.pdbx_seq_one_letter_code
_entity_poly.pdbx_strand_id
1 'polypeptide(L)'
;EYVYIPLGGNRHGLSRQILNLIIVWGLTGLWHGASWNFLLWGLYYGVILIVEKVWLLRPLQKAPAAVQHLYSLLLIILGWIIFALTDFSAIGGYFAALFGAHGGLDSSTMYLLTSNLILLVIAGFASTRLPAKLAAGFVQRLTPAGQTAVKCIFYTGVLLMCIAFLVGDSYNPFLYFRF
;
A
#
# COMPACT_ATOMS: atom_id res chain seq x y z
N GLU A 1 -15.78 -1.80 -7.81
CA GLU A 1 -16.72 -1.65 -8.95
C GLU A 1 -18.08 -2.28 -8.64
N TYR A 2 -18.14 -3.53 -8.18
CA TYR A 2 -19.38 -4.31 -7.97
C TYR A 2 -20.34 -3.73 -6.91
N VAL A 3 -19.90 -2.90 -6.01
CA VAL A 3 -20.74 -2.22 -5.01
C VAL A 3 -20.93 -0.76 -5.37
N TYR A 4 -19.84 -0.07 -5.72
CA TYR A 4 -19.86 1.38 -5.96
C TYR A 4 -20.73 1.77 -7.17
N ILE A 5 -20.61 1.05 -8.29
CA ILE A 5 -21.35 1.34 -9.51
C ILE A 5 -22.86 1.07 -9.33
N PRO A 6 -23.32 -0.08 -8.80
CA PRO A 6 -24.72 -0.33 -8.50
C PRO A 6 -25.36 0.67 -7.54
N LEU A 7 -24.61 1.20 -6.59
CA LEU A 7 -25.07 2.26 -5.68
C LEU A 7 -25.21 3.63 -6.35
N GLY A 8 -24.93 3.71 -7.66
CA GLY A 8 -25.03 4.94 -8.45
C GLY A 8 -23.68 5.65 -8.68
N GLY A 9 -22.59 5.17 -8.09
CA GLY A 9 -21.25 5.72 -8.28
C GLY A 9 -21.19 7.23 -7.95
N ASN A 10 -20.76 8.03 -8.92
CA ASN A 10 -20.68 9.50 -8.83
C ASN A 10 -21.81 10.23 -9.57
N ARG A 11 -22.86 9.51 -10.00
CA ARG A 11 -23.90 10.05 -10.90
C ARG A 11 -24.97 10.87 -10.19
N HIS A 12 -25.15 10.69 -8.88
CA HIS A 12 -26.27 11.26 -8.10
C HIS A 12 -25.85 12.37 -7.12
N GLY A 13 -24.80 13.12 -7.46
CA GLY A 13 -24.32 14.24 -6.65
C GLY A 13 -23.38 13.83 -5.50
N LEU A 14 -22.83 14.85 -4.83
CA LEU A 14 -21.76 14.68 -3.84
C LEU A 14 -22.19 13.87 -2.62
N SER A 15 -23.38 14.17 -2.05
CA SER A 15 -23.86 13.48 -0.84
C SER A 15 -24.03 11.98 -1.05
N ARG A 16 -24.60 11.57 -2.18
CA ARG A 16 -24.75 10.16 -2.53
C ARG A 16 -23.40 9.50 -2.75
N GLN A 17 -22.47 10.20 -3.36
CA GLN A 17 -21.13 9.70 -3.58
C GLN A 17 -20.36 9.50 -2.28
N ILE A 18 -20.46 10.42 -1.32
CA ILE A 18 -19.90 10.27 0.03
C ILE A 18 -20.45 9.01 0.70
N LEU A 19 -21.78 8.83 0.68
CA LEU A 19 -22.39 7.63 1.23
C LEU A 19 -21.87 6.35 0.57
N ASN A 20 -21.78 6.35 -0.77
CA ASN A 20 -21.24 5.20 -1.51
C ASN A 20 -19.79 4.90 -1.12
N LEU A 21 -18.94 5.91 -0.92
CA LEU A 21 -17.56 5.73 -0.45
C LEU A 21 -17.52 5.13 0.94
N ILE A 22 -18.31 5.63 1.89
CA ILE A 22 -18.37 5.09 3.26
C ILE A 22 -18.80 3.63 3.24
N ILE A 23 -19.85 3.29 2.47
CA ILE A 23 -20.34 1.91 2.36
C ILE A 23 -19.24 1.01 1.78
N VAL A 24 -18.64 1.40 0.66
CA VAL A 24 -17.63 0.57 -0.02
C VAL A 24 -16.41 0.35 0.88
N TRP A 25 -15.89 1.39 1.51
CA TRP A 25 -14.72 1.29 2.36
C TRP A 25 -15.01 0.59 3.70
N GLY A 26 -16.20 0.78 4.26
CA GLY A 26 -16.67 -0.01 5.40
C GLY A 26 -16.76 -1.49 5.09
N LEU A 27 -17.35 -1.85 3.95
CA LEU A 27 -17.41 -3.25 3.48
C LEU A 27 -16.01 -3.80 3.16
N THR A 28 -15.10 -2.99 2.61
CA THR A 28 -13.72 -3.39 2.38
C THR A 28 -13.01 -3.72 3.69
N GLY A 29 -13.21 -2.90 4.73
CA GLY A 29 -12.69 -3.20 6.06
C GLY A 29 -13.24 -4.50 6.64
N LEU A 30 -14.55 -4.71 6.58
CA LEU A 30 -15.19 -5.94 7.04
C LEU A 30 -14.76 -7.18 6.25
N TRP A 31 -14.47 -7.02 4.97
CA TRP A 31 -13.95 -8.11 4.13
C TRP A 31 -12.56 -8.59 4.58
N HIS A 32 -11.73 -7.70 5.14
CA HIS A 32 -10.42 -8.04 5.69
C HIS A 32 -10.47 -8.84 6.98
N GLY A 33 -11.59 -8.83 7.71
CA GLY A 33 -11.78 -9.62 8.92
C GLY A 33 -12.79 -9.01 9.89
N ALA A 34 -13.24 -9.81 10.85
CA ALA A 34 -14.24 -9.43 11.86
C ALA A 34 -13.62 -8.71 13.07
N SER A 35 -12.67 -7.80 12.83
CA SER A 35 -12.02 -7.02 13.89
C SER A 35 -12.18 -5.53 13.65
N TRP A 36 -12.27 -4.76 14.74
CA TRP A 36 -12.48 -3.32 14.71
C TRP A 36 -11.36 -2.54 13.99
N ASN A 37 -10.11 -3.02 14.06
CA ASN A 37 -8.99 -2.38 13.36
C ASN A 37 -9.19 -2.39 11.84
N PHE A 38 -9.72 -3.46 11.25
CA PHE A 38 -10.01 -3.53 9.83
C PHE A 38 -11.13 -2.58 9.41
N LEU A 39 -12.21 -2.52 10.21
CA LEU A 39 -13.30 -1.58 9.95
C LEU A 39 -12.81 -0.13 10.03
N LEU A 40 -12.03 0.21 11.07
CA LEU A 40 -11.45 1.55 11.21
C LEU A 40 -10.47 1.89 10.10
N TRP A 41 -9.66 0.91 9.67
CA TRP A 41 -8.77 1.08 8.52
C TRP A 41 -9.55 1.39 7.22
N GLY A 42 -10.63 0.66 6.98
CA GLY A 42 -11.50 0.94 5.84
C GLY A 42 -12.13 2.33 5.93
N LEU A 43 -12.70 2.70 7.07
CA LEU A 43 -13.28 4.01 7.29
C LEU A 43 -12.25 5.14 7.20
N TYR A 44 -11.02 4.92 7.68
CA TYR A 44 -9.91 5.85 7.56
C TYR A 44 -9.66 6.23 6.08
N TYR A 45 -9.51 5.26 5.19
CA TYR A 45 -9.35 5.56 3.76
C TYR A 45 -10.61 6.14 3.13
N GLY A 46 -11.79 5.70 3.55
CA GLY A 46 -13.05 6.29 3.11
C GLY A 46 -13.12 7.78 3.42
N VAL A 47 -12.77 8.18 4.65
CA VAL A 47 -12.74 9.58 5.09
C VAL A 47 -11.68 10.38 4.33
N ILE A 48 -10.46 9.83 4.16
CA ILE A 48 -9.40 10.50 3.39
C ILE A 48 -9.87 10.81 1.97
N LEU A 49 -10.43 9.83 1.27
CA LEU A 49 -10.92 10.01 -0.09
C LEU A 49 -12.04 11.07 -0.18
N ILE A 50 -12.89 11.16 0.84
CA ILE A 50 -13.92 12.19 0.92
C ILE A 50 -13.28 13.58 1.11
N VAL A 51 -12.34 13.70 2.05
CA VAL A 51 -11.61 14.93 2.34
C VAL A 51 -10.80 15.40 1.12
N GLU A 52 -10.08 14.48 0.49
CA GLU A 52 -9.36 14.75 -0.75
C GLU A 52 -10.31 15.29 -1.82
N LYS A 53 -11.40 14.60 -2.05
CA LYS A 53 -12.36 14.98 -3.10
C LYS A 53 -13.00 16.33 -2.86
N VAL A 54 -13.36 16.62 -1.62
CA VAL A 54 -14.11 17.85 -1.30
C VAL A 54 -13.17 19.06 -1.22
N TRP A 55 -11.98 18.89 -0.64
CA TRP A 55 -11.11 20.02 -0.31
C TRP A 55 -9.69 19.93 -0.85
N LEU A 56 -9.05 18.76 -0.77
CA LEU A 56 -7.61 18.63 -0.98
C LEU A 56 -7.21 18.32 -2.42
N LEU A 57 -8.11 17.83 -3.28
CA LEU A 57 -7.75 17.38 -4.62
C LEU A 57 -7.08 18.49 -5.44
N ARG A 58 -7.68 19.69 -5.45
CA ARG A 58 -7.14 20.82 -6.21
C ARG A 58 -5.80 21.34 -5.69
N PRO A 59 -5.61 21.58 -4.37
CA PRO A 59 -4.30 21.92 -3.80
C PRO A 59 -3.24 20.86 -4.07
N LEU A 60 -3.56 19.57 -3.86
CA LEU A 60 -2.62 18.48 -4.07
C LEU A 60 -2.17 18.37 -5.52
N GLN A 61 -3.07 18.52 -6.49
CA GLN A 61 -2.70 18.49 -7.91
C GLN A 61 -1.74 19.61 -8.32
N LYS A 62 -1.77 20.74 -7.62
CA LYS A 62 -0.86 21.87 -7.83
C LYS A 62 0.44 21.78 -7.03
N ALA A 63 0.50 20.90 -6.04
CA ALA A 63 1.67 20.72 -5.20
C ALA A 63 2.82 20.05 -5.97
N PRO A 64 4.08 20.32 -5.61
CA PRO A 64 5.23 19.60 -6.15
C PRO A 64 5.10 18.09 -5.93
N ALA A 65 5.63 17.29 -6.85
CA ALA A 65 5.56 15.83 -6.79
C ALA A 65 6.10 15.26 -5.46
N ALA A 66 7.15 15.86 -4.90
CA ALA A 66 7.71 15.46 -3.60
C ALA A 66 6.69 15.58 -2.47
N VAL A 67 5.89 16.66 -2.46
CA VAL A 67 4.82 16.88 -1.46
C VAL A 67 3.71 15.87 -1.63
N GLN A 68 3.30 15.57 -2.87
CA GLN A 68 2.29 14.55 -3.16
C GLN A 68 2.74 13.16 -2.68
N HIS A 69 4.00 12.79 -2.94
CA HIS A 69 4.57 11.52 -2.49
C HIS A 69 4.66 11.44 -0.96
N LEU A 70 5.15 12.50 -0.31
CA LEU A 70 5.26 12.55 1.15
C LEU A 70 3.88 12.42 1.81
N TYR A 71 2.88 13.14 1.30
CA TYR A 71 1.50 13.07 1.74
C TYR A 71 0.96 11.63 1.63
N SER A 72 1.06 11.03 0.44
CA SER A 72 0.57 9.67 0.22
C SER A 72 1.30 8.64 1.09
N LEU A 73 2.63 8.76 1.21
CA LEU A 73 3.44 7.87 2.04
C LEU A 73 3.04 7.95 3.51
N LEU A 74 2.85 9.17 4.03
CA LEU A 74 2.41 9.38 5.41
C LEU A 74 1.05 8.71 5.65
N LEU A 75 0.08 8.93 4.77
CA LEU A 75 -1.24 8.30 4.90
C LEU A 75 -1.18 6.77 4.84
N ILE A 76 -0.33 6.21 3.98
CA ILE A 76 -0.13 4.77 3.89
C ILE A 76 0.46 4.22 5.20
N ILE A 77 1.50 4.86 5.75
CA ILE A 77 2.13 4.42 7.00
C ILE A 77 1.11 4.48 8.15
N LEU A 78 0.35 5.57 8.28
CA LEU A 78 -0.69 5.69 9.30
C LEU A 78 -1.78 4.62 9.13
N GLY A 79 -2.19 4.35 7.88
CA GLY A 79 -3.12 3.27 7.57
C GLY A 79 -2.60 1.89 7.97
N TRP A 80 -1.32 1.60 7.75
CA TRP A 80 -0.70 0.34 8.16
C TRP A 80 -0.66 0.16 9.68
N ILE A 81 -0.43 1.24 10.44
CA ILE A 81 -0.48 1.18 11.91
C ILE A 81 -1.87 0.75 12.37
N ILE A 82 -2.93 1.37 11.84
CA ILE A 82 -4.32 1.02 12.16
C ILE A 82 -4.62 -0.44 11.78
N PHE A 83 -4.16 -0.88 10.62
CA PHE A 83 -4.40 -2.24 10.12
C PHE A 83 -3.70 -3.30 10.96
N ALA A 84 -2.45 -3.07 11.36
CA ALA A 84 -1.61 -4.06 12.03
C ALA A 84 -1.94 -4.24 13.52
N LEU A 85 -2.45 -3.20 14.19
CA LEU A 85 -2.66 -3.19 15.63
C LEU A 85 -4.11 -3.48 15.97
N THR A 86 -4.32 -4.56 16.73
CA THR A 86 -5.63 -4.93 17.26
C THR A 86 -5.94 -4.22 18.61
N ASP A 87 -4.90 -3.79 19.31
CA ASP A 87 -5.03 -3.05 20.57
C ASP A 87 -5.00 -1.54 20.30
N PHE A 88 -6.15 -0.90 20.49
CA PHE A 88 -6.30 0.55 20.31
C PHE A 88 -5.47 1.38 21.30
N SER A 89 -5.17 0.86 22.49
CA SER A 89 -4.30 1.55 23.45
C SER A 89 -2.87 1.67 22.93
N ALA A 90 -2.40 0.70 22.15
CA ALA A 90 -1.09 0.69 21.54
C ALA A 90 -0.99 1.66 20.33
N ILE A 91 -2.08 1.92 19.61
CA ILE A 91 -2.08 2.79 18.41
C ILE A 91 -1.56 4.19 18.75
N GLY A 92 -2.02 4.79 19.85
CA GLY A 92 -1.55 6.10 20.29
C GLY A 92 -0.05 6.13 20.59
N GLY A 93 0.48 5.08 21.20
CA GLY A 93 1.91 4.91 21.46
C GLY A 93 2.73 4.80 20.17
N TYR A 94 2.27 4.05 19.19
CA TYR A 94 2.93 3.96 17.90
C TYR A 94 2.91 5.27 17.10
N PHE A 95 1.80 6.00 17.13
CA PHE A 95 1.76 7.34 16.55
C PHE A 95 2.73 8.30 17.25
N ALA A 96 2.77 8.29 18.57
CA ALA A 96 3.71 9.10 19.32
C ALA A 96 5.17 8.72 19.01
N ALA A 97 5.49 7.43 18.90
CA ALA A 97 6.80 6.94 18.52
C ALA A 97 7.19 7.37 17.10
N LEU A 98 6.26 7.35 16.14
CA LEU A 98 6.50 7.80 14.77
C LEU A 98 6.94 9.27 14.70
N PHE A 99 6.45 10.10 15.62
CA PHE A 99 6.84 11.52 15.75
C PHE A 99 7.94 11.77 16.78
N GLY A 100 8.65 10.72 17.22
CA GLY A 100 9.84 10.84 18.04
C GLY A 100 9.61 10.90 19.56
N ALA A 101 8.42 10.61 20.07
CA ALA A 101 8.10 10.69 21.49
C ALA A 101 8.92 9.73 22.37
N HIS A 102 9.46 8.65 21.81
CA HIS A 102 10.27 7.64 22.53
C HIS A 102 11.77 7.72 22.25
N GLY A 103 12.24 8.86 21.74
CA GLY A 103 13.64 9.07 21.39
C GLY A 103 13.97 8.65 19.96
N GLY A 104 15.25 8.75 19.63
CA GLY A 104 15.73 8.48 18.28
C GLY A 104 15.99 7.00 18.01
N LEU A 105 16.91 6.74 17.12
CA LEU A 105 17.30 5.39 16.71
C LEU A 105 18.00 4.68 17.88
N ASP A 106 17.39 3.61 18.37
CA ASP A 106 18.02 2.71 19.31
C ASP A 106 18.88 1.65 18.57
N SER A 107 19.67 0.87 19.32
CA SER A 107 20.53 -0.15 18.76
C SER A 107 19.76 -1.24 17.99
N SER A 108 18.55 -1.56 18.41
CA SER A 108 17.67 -2.54 17.75
C SER A 108 17.18 -2.01 16.40
N THR A 109 16.72 -0.77 16.36
CA THR A 109 16.29 -0.09 15.13
C THR A 109 17.45 0.03 14.14
N MET A 110 18.67 0.38 14.63
CA MET A 110 19.86 0.49 13.81
C MET A 110 20.27 -0.86 13.23
N TYR A 111 20.19 -1.92 14.04
CA TYR A 111 20.44 -3.29 13.57
C TYR A 111 19.45 -3.68 12.48
N LEU A 112 18.14 -3.48 12.67
CA LEU A 112 17.12 -3.79 11.67
C LEU A 112 17.32 -2.99 10.38
N LEU A 113 17.65 -1.71 10.49
CA LEU A 113 17.90 -0.85 9.35
C LEU A 113 19.12 -1.33 8.55
N THR A 114 20.24 -1.61 9.22
CA THR A 114 21.47 -2.02 8.55
C THR A 114 21.35 -3.42 7.95
N SER A 115 20.70 -4.35 8.65
CA SER A 115 20.47 -5.72 8.17
C SER A 115 19.59 -5.77 6.93
N ASN A 116 18.63 -4.84 6.82
CA ASN A 116 17.70 -4.78 5.68
C ASN A 116 18.06 -3.69 4.67
N LEU A 117 19.18 -2.98 4.84
CA LEU A 117 19.53 -1.81 4.02
C LEU A 117 19.54 -2.14 2.52
N ILE A 118 20.16 -3.24 2.14
CA ILE A 118 20.24 -3.67 0.73
C ILE A 118 18.83 -3.92 0.18
N LEU A 119 17.98 -4.61 0.93
CA LEU A 119 16.59 -4.87 0.55
C LEU A 119 15.80 -3.57 0.39
N LEU A 120 15.95 -2.64 1.34
CA LEU A 120 15.29 -1.33 1.30
C LEU A 120 15.74 -0.49 0.10
N VAL A 121 17.03 -0.49 -0.23
CA VAL A 121 17.57 0.19 -1.42
C VAL A 121 17.01 -0.42 -2.70
N ILE A 122 17.00 -1.75 -2.80
CA ILE A 122 16.43 -2.46 -3.96
C ILE A 122 14.93 -2.17 -4.07
N ALA A 123 14.19 -2.24 -2.99
CA ALA A 123 12.75 -1.95 -2.96
C ALA A 123 12.47 -0.48 -3.35
N GLY A 124 13.25 0.46 -2.81
CA GLY A 124 13.17 1.87 -3.17
C GLY A 124 13.45 2.12 -4.65
N PHE A 125 14.48 1.49 -5.20
CA PHE A 125 14.77 1.57 -6.64
C PHE A 125 13.64 0.93 -7.48
N ALA A 126 13.18 -0.26 -7.09
CA ALA A 126 12.13 -1.00 -7.79
C ALA A 126 10.76 -0.27 -7.77
N SER A 127 10.49 0.55 -6.75
CA SER A 127 9.26 1.34 -6.66
C SER A 127 9.22 2.51 -7.65
N THR A 128 10.36 2.89 -8.25
CA THR A 128 10.43 3.95 -9.24
C THR A 128 10.12 3.43 -10.66
N ARG A 129 9.96 4.36 -11.61
CA ARG A 129 9.83 4.00 -13.04
C ARG A 129 11.18 3.71 -13.73
N LEU A 130 12.29 3.85 -13.02
CA LEU A 130 13.62 3.68 -13.59
C LEU A 130 13.91 2.26 -14.07
N PRO A 131 13.66 1.20 -13.24
CA PRO A 131 13.88 -0.18 -13.66
C PRO A 131 13.10 -0.54 -14.93
N ALA A 132 11.82 -0.13 -14.97
CA ALA A 132 10.96 -0.38 -16.13
C ALA A 132 11.48 0.32 -17.40
N LYS A 133 11.95 1.58 -17.28
CA LYS A 133 12.54 2.31 -18.41
C LYS A 133 13.83 1.69 -18.90
N LEU A 134 14.71 1.28 -17.99
CA LEU A 134 15.99 0.64 -18.33
C LEU A 134 15.74 -0.73 -18.99
N ALA A 135 14.86 -1.54 -18.42
CA ALA A 135 14.48 -2.84 -18.99
C ALA A 135 13.84 -2.66 -20.38
N ALA A 136 12.91 -1.72 -20.55
CA ALA A 136 12.28 -1.45 -21.82
C ALA A 136 13.31 -1.00 -22.88
N GLY A 137 14.24 -0.12 -22.52
CA GLY A 137 15.31 0.33 -23.41
C GLY A 137 16.23 -0.80 -23.88
N PHE A 138 16.51 -1.76 -23.02
CA PHE A 138 17.26 -2.96 -23.37
C PHE A 138 16.45 -3.91 -24.26
N VAL A 139 15.23 -4.25 -23.84
CA VAL A 139 14.36 -5.21 -24.53
C VAL A 139 14.00 -4.73 -25.93
N GLN A 140 13.77 -3.44 -26.13
CA GLN A 140 13.43 -2.87 -27.45
C GLN A 140 14.55 -3.01 -28.48
N ARG A 141 15.80 -3.21 -28.05
CA ARG A 141 16.94 -3.45 -28.96
C ARG A 141 17.03 -4.89 -29.46
N LEU A 142 16.26 -5.80 -28.90
CA LEU A 142 16.22 -7.20 -29.26
C LEU A 142 15.26 -7.47 -30.41
N THR A 143 15.52 -8.56 -31.13
CA THR A 143 14.54 -9.06 -32.12
C THR A 143 13.23 -9.45 -31.45
N PRO A 144 12.09 -9.50 -32.18
CA PRO A 144 10.80 -9.89 -31.60
C PRO A 144 10.86 -11.23 -30.85
N ALA A 145 11.57 -12.22 -31.39
CA ALA A 145 11.79 -13.51 -30.72
C ALA A 145 12.62 -13.34 -29.41
N GLY A 146 13.66 -12.51 -29.44
CA GLY A 146 14.46 -12.20 -28.26
C GLY A 146 13.66 -11.47 -27.17
N GLN A 147 12.78 -10.55 -27.53
CA GLN A 147 11.88 -9.88 -26.59
C GLN A 147 10.94 -10.87 -25.90
N THR A 148 10.38 -11.80 -26.66
CA THR A 148 9.49 -12.84 -26.10
C THR A 148 10.30 -13.78 -25.18
N ALA A 149 11.48 -14.21 -25.59
CA ALA A 149 12.32 -15.07 -24.78
C ALA A 149 12.69 -14.43 -23.43
N VAL A 150 13.12 -13.16 -23.44
CA VAL A 150 13.46 -12.44 -22.19
C VAL A 150 12.24 -12.32 -21.26
N LYS A 151 11.06 -12.00 -21.80
CA LYS A 151 9.83 -11.93 -21.02
C LYS A 151 9.46 -13.30 -20.42
N CYS A 152 9.54 -14.37 -21.22
CA CYS A 152 9.26 -15.73 -20.74
C CYS A 152 10.21 -16.14 -19.61
N ILE A 153 11.52 -15.92 -19.79
CA ILE A 153 12.53 -16.24 -18.77
C ILE A 153 12.26 -15.46 -17.49
N PHE A 154 12.01 -14.16 -17.60
CA PHE A 154 11.72 -13.28 -16.47
C PHE A 154 10.48 -13.74 -15.69
N TYR A 155 9.35 -13.93 -16.37
CA TYR A 155 8.10 -14.34 -15.70
C TYR A 155 8.18 -15.75 -15.13
N THR A 156 8.87 -16.67 -15.81
CA THR A 156 9.11 -18.02 -15.27
C THR A 156 9.99 -17.97 -14.04
N GLY A 157 11.07 -17.18 -14.06
CA GLY A 157 11.94 -16.98 -12.90
C GLY A 157 11.20 -16.39 -11.69
N VAL A 158 10.38 -15.35 -11.93
CA VAL A 158 9.53 -14.77 -10.87
C VAL A 158 8.54 -15.80 -10.32
N LEU A 159 7.87 -16.57 -11.20
CA LEU A 159 6.93 -17.61 -10.78
C LEU A 159 7.61 -18.68 -9.92
N LEU A 160 8.78 -19.19 -10.35
CA LEU A 160 9.54 -20.18 -9.59
C LEU A 160 10.00 -19.64 -8.23
N MET A 161 10.43 -18.38 -8.19
CA MET A 161 10.79 -17.70 -6.94
C MET A 161 9.57 -17.60 -6.00
N CYS A 162 8.41 -17.17 -6.50
CA CYS A 162 7.17 -17.13 -5.71
C CYS A 162 6.80 -18.52 -5.17
N ILE A 163 6.89 -19.57 -6.00
CA ILE A 163 6.62 -20.95 -5.56
C ILE A 163 7.61 -21.37 -4.48
N ALA A 164 8.91 -21.09 -4.66
CA ALA A 164 9.94 -21.43 -3.67
C ALA A 164 9.67 -20.76 -2.30
N PHE A 165 9.28 -19.48 -2.30
CA PHE A 165 8.89 -18.79 -1.08
C PHE A 165 7.63 -19.38 -0.46
N LEU A 166 6.59 -19.69 -1.24
CA LEU A 166 5.36 -20.30 -0.75
C LEU A 166 5.58 -21.69 -0.14
N VAL A 167 6.50 -22.48 -0.71
CA VAL A 167 6.82 -23.84 -0.22
C VAL A 167 7.77 -23.79 0.98
N GLY A 168 8.71 -22.84 0.97
CA GLY A 168 9.70 -22.68 2.04
C GLY A 168 9.15 -22.04 3.31
N ASP A 169 8.07 -21.30 3.19
CA ASP A 169 7.45 -20.63 4.31
C ASP A 169 6.43 -21.57 4.96
N SER A 170 6.75 -22.09 6.15
CA SER A 170 5.78 -22.78 7.02
C SER A 170 4.72 -21.82 7.59
N TYR A 171 4.78 -20.55 7.23
CA TYR A 171 3.85 -19.53 7.62
C TYR A 171 2.56 -19.67 6.81
N ASN A 172 1.43 -19.75 7.49
CA ASN A 172 0.12 -19.79 6.83
C ASN A 172 -0.04 -18.55 5.94
N PRO A 173 -0.09 -18.67 4.60
CA PRO A 173 -0.17 -17.53 3.70
C PRO A 173 -1.50 -16.77 3.82
N PHE A 174 -2.46 -17.33 4.55
CA PHE A 174 -3.71 -16.67 4.88
C PHE A 174 -3.55 -15.78 6.11
N LEU A 175 -2.84 -14.66 5.98
CA LEU A 175 -2.80 -13.59 6.97
C LEU A 175 -4.21 -13.08 7.37
N TYR A 176 -5.22 -13.42 6.57
CA TYR A 176 -6.59 -12.98 6.72
C TYR A 176 -7.44 -13.87 7.65
N PHE A 177 -6.98 -15.05 8.04
CA PHE A 177 -7.70 -15.95 8.94
C PHE A 177 -7.03 -15.99 10.32
N ARG A 178 -6.98 -14.85 11.01
CA ARG A 178 -6.89 -14.81 12.47
C ARG A 178 -8.32 -14.70 13.01
N PHE A 179 -8.97 -15.84 13.13
CA PHE A 179 -10.15 -15.99 13.97
C PHE A 179 -9.73 -16.23 15.40
#